data_eb829f608357849fc2ed2cb02716b9c6
#
_entry.id   eb829f608357849fc2ed2cb02716b9c6
#
_cell.length_a   1.000
_cell.length_b   1.000
_cell.length_c   1.000
_cell.angle_alpha   90.00
_cell.angle_beta   90.00
_cell.angle_gamma   90.00
#
_symmetry.space_group_name_H-M   'P 1'
#
loop_
_entity.id
_entity.type
_entity.pdbx_description
1 polymer ?
#
loop_
_entity_poly.entity_id
_entity_poly.type
_entity_poly.pdbx_seq_one_letter_code
_entity_poly.pdbx_strand_id
1 'polypeptide(L)'
;PKPSVNRIIQHRLAEKDFINKLNIRTTQYVSIQNESEIDALQDLLPGLLKTTTLGYDGKGQHLINSAAELRDLNIDFSKGYILEKMVKLKKEISIIITRFSDKKYEIYEPIENQHEDQILKSSSIPADVSEKILEKSKSWSILIAEELKYVGTLCVEFFIDRNENLYVNEIAPRVHNS
;
A
#
# COMPACT_ATOMS: atom_id res chain seq x y z
N PRO A 1 -10.46 9.97 12.13
CA PRO A 1 -9.59 9.00 12.82
C PRO A 1 -8.86 9.62 14.01
N LYS A 2 -8.44 8.78 14.97
CA LYS A 2 -7.63 9.25 16.11
C LYS A 2 -6.25 9.69 15.61
N PRO A 3 -5.58 10.67 16.25
CA PRO A 3 -4.23 11.12 15.83
C PRO A 3 -3.20 9.98 15.74
N SER A 4 -3.31 8.95 16.59
CA SER A 4 -2.45 7.77 16.57
C SER A 4 -2.59 6.95 15.28
N VAL A 5 -3.79 6.87 14.72
CA VAL A 5 -4.06 6.17 13.46
C VAL A 5 -3.44 6.94 12.29
N ASN A 6 -3.61 8.27 12.27
CA ASN A 6 -3.02 9.10 11.23
C ASN A 6 -1.49 8.99 11.21
N ARG A 7 -0.84 8.93 12.37
CA ARG A 7 0.63 8.76 12.45
C ARG A 7 1.11 7.46 11.78
N ILE A 8 0.31 6.40 11.87
CA ILE A 8 0.64 5.12 11.21
C ILE A 8 0.42 5.25 9.69
N ILE A 9 -0.78 5.67 9.28
CA ILE A 9 -1.21 5.60 7.88
C ILE A 9 -0.57 6.70 7.01
N GLN A 10 -0.26 7.86 7.58
CA GLN A 10 0.37 8.96 6.83
C GLN A 10 1.88 8.82 6.64
N HIS A 11 2.48 7.76 7.18
CA HIS A 11 3.91 7.48 7.04
C HIS A 11 4.12 6.07 6.49
N ARG A 12 4.52 5.97 5.22
CA ARG A 12 4.62 4.69 4.46
C ARG A 12 5.39 3.59 5.19
N LEU A 13 6.52 3.93 5.82
CA LEU A 13 7.29 2.96 6.59
C LEU A 13 6.51 2.46 7.81
N ALA A 14 5.89 3.37 8.58
CA ALA A 14 5.11 2.99 9.75
C ALA A 14 3.87 2.15 9.38
N GLU A 15 3.23 2.46 8.25
CA GLU A 15 2.10 1.69 7.71
C GLU A 15 2.54 0.26 7.35
N LYS A 16 3.63 0.09 6.60
CA LYS A 16 4.13 -1.22 6.22
C LYS A 16 4.63 -2.03 7.42
N ASP A 17 5.29 -1.40 8.38
CA ASP A 17 5.70 -2.04 9.64
C ASP A 17 4.47 -2.51 10.44
N PHE A 18 3.41 -1.69 10.48
CA PHE A 18 2.15 -2.06 11.11
C PHE A 18 1.51 -3.27 10.41
N ILE A 19 1.43 -3.28 9.09
CA ILE A 19 0.89 -4.40 8.28
C ILE A 19 1.69 -5.68 8.55
N ASN A 20 3.02 -5.61 8.55
CA ASN A 20 3.89 -6.75 8.82
C ASN A 20 3.72 -7.31 10.25
N LYS A 21 3.52 -6.44 11.26
CA LYS A 21 3.24 -6.88 12.65
C LYS A 21 1.96 -7.69 12.78
N LEU A 22 1.01 -7.50 11.87
CA LEU A 22 -0.22 -8.30 11.79
C LEU A 22 -0.03 -9.62 11.04
N ASN A 23 1.19 -9.95 10.59
CA ASN A 23 1.49 -11.06 9.68
C ASN A 23 0.72 -10.98 8.36
N ILE A 24 0.38 -9.78 7.95
CA ILE A 24 -0.24 -9.48 6.65
C ILE A 24 0.89 -9.17 5.66
N ARG A 25 0.79 -9.75 4.46
CA ARG A 25 1.79 -9.53 3.40
C ARG A 25 1.62 -8.15 2.79
N THR A 26 2.72 -7.41 2.69
CA THR A 26 2.88 -6.20 1.86
C THR A 26 4.06 -6.38 0.90
N THR A 27 4.31 -5.44 -0.01
CA THR A 27 5.48 -5.45 -0.88
C THR A 27 6.77 -5.48 -0.05
N GLN A 28 7.82 -6.14 -0.54
CA GLN A 28 9.13 -6.04 0.09
C GLN A 28 9.62 -4.60 0.04
N TYR A 29 10.18 -4.09 1.12
CA TYR A 29 10.61 -2.71 1.22
C TYR A 29 11.80 -2.54 2.15
N VAL A 30 12.50 -1.43 1.97
CA VAL A 30 13.54 -0.97 2.87
C VAL A 30 13.48 0.55 2.99
N SER A 31 13.77 1.08 4.16
CA SER A 31 14.01 2.52 4.35
C SER A 31 15.41 2.86 3.88
N ILE A 32 15.56 3.97 3.16
CA ILE A 32 16.85 4.50 2.72
C ILE A 32 17.09 5.81 3.45
N GLN A 33 18.18 5.87 4.20
CA GLN A 33 18.54 7.03 5.02
C GLN A 33 19.77 7.78 4.50
N ASN A 34 20.60 7.10 3.70
CA ASN A 34 21.81 7.69 3.13
C ASN A 34 22.28 6.92 1.88
N GLU A 35 23.19 7.53 1.13
CA GLU A 35 23.69 7.01 -0.15
C GLU A 35 24.47 5.69 0.01
N SER A 36 25.15 5.46 1.13
CA SER A 36 25.95 4.26 1.33
C SER A 36 25.13 2.98 1.41
N GLU A 37 23.82 3.08 1.62
CA GLU A 37 22.90 1.94 1.68
C GLU A 37 22.49 1.45 0.29
N ILE A 38 22.70 2.24 -0.77
CA ILE A 38 22.21 1.95 -2.13
C ILE A 38 22.71 0.61 -2.68
N ASP A 39 23.96 0.26 -2.42
CA ASP A 39 24.54 -0.99 -2.96
C ASP A 39 23.92 -2.25 -2.39
N ALA A 40 23.33 -2.18 -1.22
CA ALA A 40 22.63 -3.29 -0.58
C ALA A 40 21.21 -3.53 -1.13
N LEU A 41 20.71 -2.67 -2.04
CA LEU A 41 19.33 -2.69 -2.50
C LEU A 41 19.08 -3.51 -3.77
N GLN A 42 20.08 -4.20 -4.29
CA GLN A 42 20.03 -4.94 -5.55
C GLN A 42 18.85 -5.92 -5.65
N ASP A 43 18.51 -6.61 -4.54
CA ASP A 43 17.42 -7.59 -4.50
C ASP A 43 16.02 -6.95 -4.58
N LEU A 44 15.93 -5.63 -4.38
CA LEU A 44 14.68 -4.87 -4.48
C LEU A 44 14.49 -4.20 -5.84
N LEU A 45 15.47 -4.31 -6.72
CA LEU A 45 15.40 -3.72 -8.06
C LEU A 45 14.85 -4.72 -9.10
N PRO A 46 14.06 -4.28 -10.08
CA PRO A 46 13.51 -2.93 -10.17
C PRO A 46 12.57 -2.63 -9.01
N GLY A 47 12.59 -1.39 -8.52
CA GLY A 47 11.83 -0.96 -7.37
C GLY A 47 11.18 0.40 -7.56
N LEU A 48 10.25 0.74 -6.70
CA LEU A 48 9.58 2.03 -6.67
C LEU A 48 10.07 2.81 -5.44
N LEU A 49 10.86 3.85 -5.68
CA LEU A 49 11.31 4.79 -4.64
C LEU A 49 10.18 5.76 -4.34
N LYS A 50 9.85 5.90 -3.05
CA LYS A 50 8.78 6.80 -2.59
C LYS A 50 9.27 7.62 -1.41
N THR A 51 8.80 8.86 -1.28
CA THR A 51 8.93 9.59 -0.03
C THR A 51 8.12 8.92 1.06
N THR A 52 8.61 8.91 2.31
CA THR A 52 7.89 8.29 3.43
C THR A 52 6.62 9.04 3.81
N THR A 53 6.54 10.32 3.47
CA THR A 53 5.38 11.20 3.74
C THR A 53 5.06 12.06 2.51
N LEU A 54 3.86 12.65 2.48
CA LEU A 54 3.42 13.67 1.50
C LEU A 54 3.36 13.21 0.03
N GLY A 55 3.40 11.90 -0.25
CA GLY A 55 3.18 11.37 -1.61
C GLY A 55 1.69 11.12 -1.88
N TYR A 56 1.16 11.63 -3.01
CA TYR A 56 -0.19 11.40 -3.50
C TYR A 56 -0.19 11.42 -5.03
N ASP A 57 -1.11 10.69 -5.66
CA ASP A 57 -1.29 10.66 -7.11
C ASP A 57 0.03 10.48 -7.89
N GLY A 58 0.88 9.53 -7.46
CA GLY A 58 2.18 9.27 -8.08
C GLY A 58 3.29 10.31 -7.84
N LYS A 59 2.98 11.44 -7.19
CA LYS A 59 3.99 12.47 -6.88
C LYS A 59 4.98 11.98 -5.82
N GLY A 60 6.25 12.23 -6.05
CA GLY A 60 7.33 11.78 -5.17
C GLY A 60 7.61 10.28 -5.27
N GLN A 61 7.27 9.66 -6.41
CA GLN A 61 7.61 8.28 -6.74
C GLN A 61 8.51 8.23 -7.97
N HIS A 62 9.52 7.35 -7.94
CA HIS A 62 10.46 7.14 -9.04
C HIS A 62 10.65 5.65 -9.26
N LEU A 63 10.44 5.18 -10.48
CA LEU A 63 10.83 3.84 -10.88
C LEU A 63 12.34 3.78 -10.96
N ILE A 64 12.95 2.83 -10.27
CA ILE A 64 14.39 2.62 -10.19
C ILE A 64 14.71 1.24 -10.73
N ASN A 65 15.46 1.17 -11.82
CA ASN A 65 15.86 -0.09 -12.43
C ASN A 65 17.26 -0.55 -11.99
N SER A 66 18.10 0.39 -11.53
CA SER A 66 19.47 0.09 -11.12
C SER A 66 19.94 1.00 -9.97
N ALA A 67 20.96 0.55 -9.24
CA ALA A 67 21.60 1.36 -8.21
C ALA A 67 22.22 2.66 -8.77
N ALA A 68 22.68 2.63 -10.02
CA ALA A 68 23.20 3.82 -10.71
C ALA A 68 22.11 4.89 -10.88
N GLU A 69 20.92 4.50 -11.39
CA GLU A 69 19.78 5.42 -11.51
C GLU A 69 19.40 6.04 -10.17
N LEU A 70 19.47 5.27 -9.07
CA LEU A 70 19.15 5.79 -7.74
C LEU A 70 20.15 6.85 -7.27
N ARG A 71 21.45 6.67 -7.57
CA ARG A 71 22.50 7.68 -7.27
C ARG A 71 22.32 8.94 -8.11
N ASP A 72 22.00 8.79 -9.40
CA ASP A 72 21.85 9.91 -10.34
C ASP A 72 20.65 10.81 -10.00
N LEU A 73 19.66 10.32 -9.23
CA LEU A 73 18.50 11.10 -8.81
C LEU A 73 18.83 12.26 -7.86
N ASN A 74 20.04 12.29 -7.28
CA ASN A 74 20.45 13.33 -6.32
C ASN A 74 19.37 13.63 -5.26
N ILE A 75 18.88 12.59 -4.61
CA ILE A 75 17.79 12.69 -3.64
C ILE A 75 18.24 13.34 -2.33
N ASP A 76 17.33 14.09 -1.73
CA ASP A 76 17.53 14.68 -0.40
C ASP A 76 17.10 13.67 0.69
N PHE A 77 18.04 12.89 1.20
CA PHE A 77 17.77 11.84 2.20
C PHE A 77 17.11 12.36 3.48
N SER A 78 17.19 13.66 3.78
CA SER A 78 16.50 14.24 4.96
C SER A 78 14.99 14.12 4.91
N LYS A 79 14.40 13.93 3.72
CA LYS A 79 12.97 13.73 3.52
C LYS A 79 12.50 12.32 3.89
N GLY A 80 13.44 11.38 4.06
CA GLY A 80 13.14 9.97 4.28
C GLY A 80 12.53 9.31 3.04
N TYR A 81 13.10 8.17 2.65
CA TYR A 81 12.63 7.39 1.50
C TYR A 81 12.43 5.92 1.86
N ILE A 82 11.55 5.29 1.11
CA ILE A 82 11.33 3.85 1.11
C ILE A 82 11.46 3.34 -0.32
N LEU A 83 12.24 2.30 -0.53
CA LEU A 83 12.27 1.55 -1.79
C LEU A 83 11.40 0.31 -1.64
N GLU A 84 10.43 0.17 -2.52
CA GLU A 84 9.54 -0.99 -2.58
C GLU A 84 9.85 -1.81 -3.83
N LYS A 85 10.00 -3.11 -3.66
CA LYS A 85 10.16 -4.03 -4.79
C LYS A 85 8.93 -4.01 -5.69
N MET A 86 9.15 -3.93 -7.01
CA MET A 86 8.05 -4.01 -7.98
C MET A 86 7.34 -5.37 -7.91
N VAL A 87 6.02 -5.31 -7.80
CA VAL A 87 5.16 -6.50 -7.91
C VAL A 87 4.87 -6.76 -9.39
N LYS A 88 4.98 -8.03 -9.82
CA LYS A 88 4.52 -8.44 -11.15
C LYS A 88 2.99 -8.46 -11.16
N LEU A 89 2.43 -7.27 -11.26
CA LEU A 89 1.01 -7.00 -11.07
C LEU A 89 0.15 -7.77 -12.08
N LYS A 90 -0.94 -8.37 -11.57
CA LYS A 90 -2.03 -8.93 -12.35
C LYS A 90 -3.27 -8.03 -12.25
N LYS A 91 -3.64 -7.66 -11.03
CA LYS A 91 -4.80 -6.81 -10.72
C LYS A 91 -4.55 -5.94 -9.50
N GLU A 92 -5.28 -4.85 -9.42
CA GLU A 92 -5.41 -4.02 -8.23
C GLU A 92 -6.86 -4.07 -7.74
N ILE A 93 -7.07 -4.26 -6.45
CA ILE A 93 -8.40 -4.22 -5.85
C ILE A 93 -8.44 -3.35 -4.60
N SER A 94 -9.62 -2.84 -4.30
CA SER A 94 -9.91 -2.10 -3.08
C SER A 94 -11.00 -2.76 -2.28
N ILE A 95 -10.85 -2.77 -0.95
CA ILE A 95 -11.90 -3.12 0.00
C ILE A 95 -12.26 -1.88 0.81
N ILE A 96 -13.50 -1.44 0.69
CA ILE A 96 -14.04 -0.36 1.53
C ILE A 96 -14.73 -1.02 2.72
N ILE A 97 -14.33 -0.62 3.93
CA ILE A 97 -14.90 -1.10 5.18
C ILE A 97 -15.29 0.08 6.07
N THR A 98 -16.49 0.04 6.63
CA THR A 98 -16.94 0.96 7.67
C THR A 98 -17.03 0.21 8.99
N ARG A 99 -16.27 0.65 9.99
CA ARG A 99 -16.33 0.09 11.35
C ARG A 99 -17.00 1.09 12.30
N PHE A 100 -18.01 0.61 13.01
CA PHE A 100 -18.82 1.42 13.94
C PHE A 100 -18.21 1.44 15.36
N SER A 101 -18.69 2.34 16.20
CA SER A 101 -18.25 2.47 17.60
C SER A 101 -18.58 1.25 18.45
N ASP A 102 -19.64 0.52 18.14
CA ASP A 102 -20.06 -0.74 18.77
C ASP A 102 -19.27 -1.96 18.27
N LYS A 103 -18.20 -1.72 17.48
CA LYS A 103 -17.31 -2.70 16.87
C LYS A 103 -17.92 -3.52 15.73
N LYS A 104 -19.15 -3.29 15.33
CA LYS A 104 -19.70 -3.83 14.09
C LYS A 104 -19.02 -3.21 12.90
N TYR A 105 -19.11 -3.88 11.75
CA TYR A 105 -18.59 -3.38 10.49
C TYR A 105 -19.48 -3.78 9.32
N GLU A 106 -19.41 -2.94 8.28
CA GLU A 106 -19.98 -3.21 6.97
C GLU A 106 -18.86 -3.18 5.93
N ILE A 107 -18.86 -4.14 5.02
CA ILE A 107 -17.85 -4.27 3.97
C ILE A 107 -18.56 -4.26 2.62
N TYR A 108 -18.08 -3.39 1.74
CA TYR A 108 -18.54 -3.37 0.35
C TYR A 108 -17.93 -4.52 -0.45
N GLU A 109 -18.55 -4.85 -1.58
CA GLU A 109 -17.97 -5.78 -2.53
C GLU A 109 -16.61 -5.27 -3.01
N PRO A 110 -15.64 -6.18 -3.27
CA PRO A 110 -14.34 -5.78 -3.78
C PRO A 110 -14.46 -5.02 -5.09
N ILE A 111 -13.67 -4.00 -5.22
CA ILE A 111 -13.62 -3.12 -6.37
C ILE A 111 -12.32 -3.40 -7.13
N GLU A 112 -12.40 -3.74 -8.41
CA GLU A 112 -11.22 -3.83 -9.28
C GLU A 112 -10.89 -2.46 -9.85
N ASN A 113 -9.64 -2.03 -9.69
CA ASN A 113 -9.15 -0.72 -10.11
C ASN A 113 -8.21 -0.85 -11.31
N GLN A 114 -8.37 0.01 -12.27
CA GLN A 114 -7.49 0.15 -13.41
C GLN A 114 -6.82 1.53 -13.36
N HIS A 115 -5.50 1.52 -13.25
CA HIS A 115 -4.68 2.73 -13.27
C HIS A 115 -3.96 2.87 -14.61
N GLU A 116 -3.87 4.10 -15.09
CA GLU A 116 -3.06 4.49 -16.23
C GLU A 116 -2.22 5.70 -15.80
N ASP A 117 -0.92 5.63 -16.01
CA ASP A 117 0.04 6.65 -15.56
C ASP A 117 -0.11 6.99 -14.05
N GLN A 118 -0.34 5.97 -13.22
CA GLN A 118 -0.56 6.07 -11.76
C GLN A 118 -1.85 6.84 -11.36
N ILE A 119 -2.74 7.09 -12.30
CA ILE A 119 -4.04 7.74 -12.06
C ILE A 119 -5.15 6.71 -12.25
N LEU A 120 -6.08 6.64 -11.28
CA LEU A 120 -7.26 5.80 -11.38
C LEU A 120 -8.12 6.21 -12.57
N LYS A 121 -8.32 5.31 -13.53
CA LYS A 121 -9.11 5.52 -14.74
C LYS A 121 -10.53 4.94 -14.63
N SER A 122 -10.63 3.73 -14.10
CA SER A 122 -11.91 3.05 -13.95
C SER A 122 -11.90 2.11 -12.76
N SER A 123 -13.09 1.90 -12.21
CA SER A 123 -13.35 0.92 -11.16
C SER A 123 -14.53 0.04 -11.56
N SER A 124 -14.43 -1.26 -11.32
CA SER A 124 -15.48 -2.23 -11.63
C SER A 124 -15.90 -2.99 -10.38
N ILE A 125 -17.21 -3.18 -10.18
CA ILE A 125 -17.80 -3.90 -9.06
C ILE A 125 -18.76 -4.95 -9.60
N PRO A 126 -18.70 -6.21 -9.10
CA PRO A 126 -17.67 -6.76 -8.24
C PRO A 126 -16.34 -6.97 -8.98
N ALA A 127 -15.23 -7.00 -8.26
CA ALA A 127 -13.94 -7.40 -8.82
C ALA A 127 -13.96 -8.87 -9.25
N ASP A 128 -13.41 -9.17 -10.42
CA ASP A 128 -13.25 -10.54 -10.91
C ASP A 128 -12.02 -11.19 -10.27
N VAL A 129 -12.19 -11.77 -9.09
CA VAL A 129 -11.15 -12.44 -8.30
C VAL A 129 -11.62 -13.79 -7.78
N SER A 130 -10.67 -14.68 -7.46
CA SER A 130 -11.00 -15.98 -6.86
C SER A 130 -11.60 -15.80 -5.45
N GLU A 131 -12.47 -16.76 -5.04
CA GLU A 131 -13.06 -16.78 -3.70
C GLU A 131 -11.99 -16.66 -2.60
N LYS A 132 -10.86 -17.34 -2.77
CA LYS A 132 -9.73 -17.27 -1.85
C LYS A 132 -9.19 -15.84 -1.69
N ILE A 133 -9.07 -15.08 -2.76
CA ILE A 133 -8.62 -13.67 -2.74
C ILE A 133 -9.69 -12.80 -2.09
N LEU A 134 -10.97 -13.02 -2.45
CA LEU A 134 -12.12 -12.32 -1.88
C LEU A 134 -12.14 -12.44 -0.36
N GLU A 135 -12.17 -13.66 0.16
CA GLU A 135 -12.20 -13.92 1.61
C GLU A 135 -10.98 -13.33 2.33
N LYS A 136 -9.81 -13.51 1.74
CA LYS A 136 -8.56 -13.05 2.33
C LYS A 136 -8.49 -11.52 2.38
N SER A 137 -8.88 -10.82 1.33
CA SER A 137 -8.86 -9.36 1.29
C SER A 137 -9.86 -8.77 2.29
N LYS A 138 -11.08 -9.34 2.40
CA LYS A 138 -12.07 -8.96 3.42
C LYS A 138 -11.54 -9.21 4.84
N SER A 139 -10.99 -10.40 5.11
CA SER A 139 -10.44 -10.76 6.43
C SER A 139 -9.29 -9.84 6.85
N TRP A 140 -8.37 -9.54 5.95
CA TRP A 140 -7.27 -8.63 6.25
C TRP A 140 -7.73 -7.20 6.49
N SER A 141 -8.73 -6.72 5.75
CA SER A 141 -9.31 -5.40 5.95
C SER A 141 -10.00 -5.27 7.32
N ILE A 142 -10.69 -6.33 7.77
CA ILE A 142 -11.28 -6.39 9.11
C ILE A 142 -10.18 -6.30 10.16
N LEU A 143 -9.17 -7.16 10.08
CA LEU A 143 -8.06 -7.20 11.04
C LEU A 143 -7.33 -5.85 11.14
N ILE A 144 -7.07 -5.20 10.01
CA ILE A 144 -6.47 -3.87 9.96
C ILE A 144 -7.35 -2.84 10.69
N ALA A 145 -8.66 -2.81 10.39
CA ALA A 145 -9.59 -1.88 11.01
C ALA A 145 -9.73 -2.10 12.53
N GLU A 146 -9.68 -3.36 12.98
CA GLU A 146 -9.75 -3.73 14.39
C GLU A 146 -8.49 -3.31 15.15
N GLU A 147 -7.30 -3.64 14.64
CA GLU A 147 -6.03 -3.34 15.29
C GLU A 147 -5.73 -1.83 15.33
N LEU A 148 -6.14 -1.10 14.31
CA LEU A 148 -6.14 0.36 14.32
C LEU A 148 -7.18 0.94 15.30
N LYS A 149 -8.12 0.13 15.81
CA LYS A 149 -9.30 0.59 16.56
C LYS A 149 -10.00 1.74 15.81
N TYR A 150 -10.05 1.58 14.50
CA TYR A 150 -10.61 2.58 13.60
C TYR A 150 -12.12 2.68 13.80
N VAL A 151 -12.66 3.87 13.81
CA VAL A 151 -14.10 4.13 13.76
C VAL A 151 -14.36 5.06 12.58
N GLY A 152 -15.17 4.62 11.65
CA GLY A 152 -15.47 5.30 10.39
C GLY A 152 -15.17 4.42 9.17
N THR A 153 -15.10 5.04 8.00
CA THR A 153 -14.83 4.37 6.73
C THR A 153 -13.35 4.47 6.38
N LEU A 154 -12.75 3.34 6.02
CA LEU A 154 -11.41 3.27 5.42
C LEU A 154 -11.44 2.37 4.19
N CYS A 155 -10.46 2.55 3.35
CA CYS A 155 -10.20 1.67 2.22
C CYS A 155 -8.84 0.99 2.41
N VAL A 156 -8.76 -0.30 2.09
CA VAL A 156 -7.51 -1.03 1.97
C VAL A 156 -7.29 -1.38 0.51
N GLU A 157 -6.19 -0.92 -0.05
CA GLU A 157 -5.79 -1.24 -1.40
C GLU A 157 -4.87 -2.45 -1.43
N PHE A 158 -5.08 -3.31 -2.43
CA PHE A 158 -4.34 -4.55 -2.59
C PHE A 158 -3.79 -4.70 -4.01
N PHE A 159 -2.59 -5.26 -4.09
CA PHE A 159 -2.05 -5.83 -5.30
C PHE A 159 -2.25 -7.34 -5.33
N ILE A 160 -2.59 -7.86 -6.49
CA ILE A 160 -2.62 -9.28 -6.80
C ILE A 160 -1.56 -9.54 -7.86
N ASP A 161 -0.58 -10.38 -7.56
CA ASP A 161 0.46 -10.73 -8.51
C ASP A 161 0.00 -11.84 -9.48
N ARG A 162 0.83 -12.14 -10.49
CA ARG A 162 0.54 -13.17 -11.50
C ARG A 162 0.46 -14.60 -10.92
N ASN A 163 0.92 -14.80 -9.68
CA ASN A 163 0.85 -16.08 -8.97
C ASN A 163 -0.31 -16.12 -7.96
N GLU A 164 -1.28 -15.21 -8.06
CA GLU A 164 -2.43 -15.08 -7.13
C GLU A 164 -2.01 -14.80 -5.68
N ASN A 165 -0.86 -14.17 -5.45
CA ASN A 165 -0.51 -13.67 -4.14
C ASN A 165 -1.12 -12.30 -3.92
N LEU A 166 -1.70 -12.12 -2.71
CA LEU A 166 -2.28 -10.87 -2.27
C LEU A 166 -1.28 -10.09 -1.40
N TYR A 167 -1.17 -8.79 -1.62
CA TYR A 167 -0.33 -7.84 -0.88
C TYR A 167 -1.15 -6.61 -0.54
N VAL A 168 -1.09 -6.13 0.69
CA VAL A 168 -1.59 -4.80 1.02
C VAL A 168 -0.65 -3.76 0.40
N ASN A 169 -1.21 -2.85 -0.39
CA ASN A 169 -0.49 -1.72 -0.96
C ASN A 169 -0.49 -0.54 0.02
N GLU A 170 -1.66 0.01 0.30
CA GLU A 170 -1.82 1.12 1.24
C GLU A 170 -3.19 1.11 1.92
N ILE A 171 -3.34 1.93 2.98
CA ILE A 171 -4.58 2.14 3.72
C ILE A 171 -4.99 3.60 3.59
N ALA A 172 -6.17 3.87 3.03
CA ALA A 172 -6.73 5.21 2.95
C ALA A 172 -7.75 5.42 4.08
N PRO A 173 -7.49 6.27 5.10
CA PRO A 173 -8.37 6.46 6.25
C PRO A 173 -9.51 7.46 5.93
N ARG A 174 -10.18 7.25 4.83
CA ARG A 174 -11.22 8.12 4.27
C ARG A 174 -12.09 7.34 3.27
N VAL A 175 -13.16 7.97 2.79
CA VAL A 175 -13.86 7.52 1.58
C VAL A 175 -12.88 7.55 0.41
N HIS A 176 -12.94 6.53 -0.45
CA HIS A 176 -11.99 6.29 -1.53
C HIS A 176 -12.57 6.67 -2.90
N ASN A 177 -11.70 6.81 -3.88
CA ASN A 177 -12.09 7.19 -5.25
C ASN A 177 -12.64 6.01 -6.07
N SER A 178 -12.33 4.79 -5.65
CA SER A 178 -12.82 3.57 -6.30
C SER A 178 -14.25 3.22 -5.94
#